data_ab6fc94baac6939c11469f72eef091dc
#
_entry.id   ab6fc94baac6939c11469f72eef091dc
#
_cell.length_a   1.000
_cell.length_b   1.000
_cell.length_c   1.000
_cell.angle_alpha   90.00
_cell.angle_beta   90.00
_cell.angle_gamma   90.00
#
_symmetry.space_group_name_H-M   'P 1'
#
loop_
_entity.id
_entity.type
_entity.pdbx_description
1 polymer ?
#
loop_
_entity_poly.entity_id
_entity_poly.type
_entity_poly.pdbx_seq_one_letter_code
_entity_poly.pdbx_strand_id
1 'polypeptide(L)'
;MTSSLESALVLGIDIGTSGVRAILMNSKFDVVAQQSRLLSDFGSNHRNPAFWWKSLESTLDQLRMEAHAQWSQVAGISVDGTSGTMLALNNKLEPIGDALMYNDPVEDPHVLEQIRQYAPRKSAAHGATSGLAKLMKLQEFHGCHRVLTRPTGYLENLLANTDGATRTTH
;
A
#
# COMPACT_ATOMS: atom_id res chain seq x y z
N MET A 1 25.61 -15.07 21.47
CA MET A 1 24.95 -14.35 20.33
C MET A 1 23.46 -14.71 20.14
N THR A 2 22.88 -15.58 20.96
CA THR A 2 21.45 -16.03 20.87
C THR A 2 20.45 -15.08 21.53
N SER A 3 20.87 -14.19 22.43
CA SER A 3 19.94 -13.34 23.20
C SER A 3 19.35 -12.14 22.40
N SER A 4 19.98 -11.70 21.31
CA SER A 4 19.50 -10.54 20.54
C SER A 4 18.35 -10.88 19.57
N LEU A 5 18.22 -12.13 19.15
CA LEU A 5 17.13 -12.57 18.28
C LEU A 5 15.84 -12.89 19.05
N GLU A 6 15.97 -13.27 20.35
CA GLU A 6 14.79 -13.56 21.18
C GLU A 6 14.00 -12.30 21.55
N SER A 7 14.64 -11.13 21.57
CA SER A 7 13.99 -9.84 21.85
C SER A 7 13.58 -9.07 20.58
N ALA A 8 13.94 -9.54 19.39
CA ALA A 8 13.62 -8.87 18.14
C ALA A 8 12.10 -8.90 17.85
N LEU A 9 11.56 -7.76 17.48
CA LEU A 9 10.17 -7.60 17.06
C LEU A 9 10.08 -7.37 15.57
N VAL A 10 8.95 -7.79 14.98
CA VAL A 10 8.57 -7.49 13.60
C VAL A 10 7.32 -6.64 13.62
N LEU A 11 7.34 -5.57 12.84
CA LEU A 11 6.19 -4.71 12.58
C LEU A 11 5.49 -5.18 11.30
N GLY A 12 4.27 -5.68 11.42
CA GLY A 12 3.37 -5.97 10.31
C GLY A 12 2.42 -4.81 10.07
N ILE A 13 2.24 -4.40 8.82
CA ILE A 13 1.33 -3.33 8.40
C ILE A 13 0.41 -3.88 7.32
N ASP A 14 -0.91 -3.70 7.48
CA ASP A 14 -1.93 -4.02 6.49
C ASP A 14 -2.68 -2.74 6.09
N ILE A 15 -2.67 -2.43 4.80
CA ILE A 15 -3.37 -1.27 4.22
C ILE A 15 -4.58 -1.78 3.45
N GLY A 16 -5.68 -1.87 4.18
CA GLY A 16 -6.95 -2.33 3.64
C GLY A 16 -7.75 -1.22 2.94
N THR A 17 -8.87 -1.60 2.36
CA THR A 17 -9.80 -0.69 1.66
C THR A 17 -10.50 0.31 2.58
N SER A 18 -10.62 0.00 3.86
CA SER A 18 -11.36 0.81 4.84
C SER A 18 -10.49 1.39 5.96
N GLY A 19 -9.24 0.93 6.09
CA GLY A 19 -8.37 1.37 7.18
C GLY A 19 -6.99 0.72 7.12
N VAL A 20 -6.12 1.17 8.01
CA VAL A 20 -4.78 0.65 8.23
C VAL A 20 -4.72 -0.08 9.56
N ARG A 21 -4.02 -1.19 9.61
CA ARG A 21 -3.71 -1.96 10.80
C ARG A 21 -2.20 -2.11 10.94
N ALA A 22 -1.72 -2.04 12.16
CA ALA A 22 -0.31 -2.31 12.48
C ALA A 22 -0.22 -3.20 13.72
N ILE A 23 0.71 -4.16 13.68
CA ILE A 23 0.89 -5.15 14.73
C ILE A 23 2.38 -5.33 15.01
N LEU A 24 2.76 -5.40 16.28
CA LEU A 24 4.08 -5.83 16.72
C LEU A 24 4.01 -7.27 17.20
N MET A 25 4.89 -8.11 16.68
CA MET A 25 4.99 -9.52 17.06
C MET A 25 6.42 -9.86 17.47
N ASN A 26 6.54 -10.78 18.43
CA ASN A 26 7.82 -11.36 18.80
C ASN A 26 8.17 -12.61 17.95
N SER A 27 9.34 -13.19 18.19
CA SER A 27 9.84 -14.38 17.47
C SER A 27 8.98 -15.65 17.69
N LYS A 28 8.07 -15.65 18.68
CA LYS A 28 7.11 -16.73 18.94
C LYS A 28 5.74 -16.48 18.31
N PHE A 29 5.61 -15.39 17.54
CA PHE A 29 4.35 -14.92 16.95
C PHE A 29 3.31 -14.44 17.98
N ASP A 30 3.73 -14.14 19.21
CA ASP A 30 2.84 -13.49 20.16
C ASP A 30 2.71 -12.01 19.80
N VAL A 31 1.47 -11.50 19.87
CA VAL A 31 1.17 -10.08 19.67
C VAL A 31 1.60 -9.29 20.89
N VAL A 32 2.52 -8.36 20.70
CA VAL A 32 3.01 -7.45 21.74
C VAL A 32 2.11 -6.21 21.85
N ALA A 33 1.74 -5.63 20.70
CA ALA A 33 0.83 -4.51 20.62
C ALA A 33 0.20 -4.46 19.22
N GLN A 34 -0.99 -3.85 19.11
CA GLN A 34 -1.65 -3.64 17.82
C GLN A 34 -2.50 -2.38 17.83
N GLN A 35 -2.56 -1.71 16.68
CA GLN A 35 -3.40 -0.53 16.49
C GLN A 35 -4.05 -0.53 15.11
N SER A 36 -5.15 0.22 14.97
CA SER A 36 -5.81 0.43 13.69
C SER A 36 -6.46 1.80 13.60
N ARG A 37 -6.62 2.30 12.38
CA ARG A 37 -7.35 3.53 12.06
C ARG A 37 -8.17 3.32 10.81
N LEU A 38 -9.36 3.91 10.78
CA LEU A 38 -10.19 3.93 9.59
C LEU A 38 -9.75 5.06 8.66
N LEU A 39 -9.82 4.84 7.35
CA LEU A 39 -9.59 5.91 6.37
C LEU A 39 -10.63 7.02 6.50
N SER A 40 -11.87 6.68 6.90
CA SER A 40 -12.96 7.63 7.12
C SER A 40 -12.67 8.65 8.24
N ASP A 41 -11.74 8.36 9.16
CA ASP A 41 -11.33 9.30 10.21
C ASP A 41 -10.56 10.50 9.63
N PHE A 42 -10.03 10.37 8.41
CA PHE A 42 -9.22 11.38 7.73
C PHE A 42 -9.92 12.03 6.53
N GLY A 43 -11.04 11.48 6.10
CA GLY A 43 -11.87 12.03 5.04
C GLY A 43 -12.77 10.99 4.36
N SER A 44 -13.73 11.47 3.56
CA SER A 44 -14.71 10.62 2.90
C SER A 44 -14.18 9.92 1.63
N ASN A 45 -13.12 10.45 1.02
CA ASN A 45 -12.56 9.89 -0.21
C ASN A 45 -11.43 8.89 0.07
N HIS A 46 -11.79 7.63 0.35
CA HIS A 46 -10.83 6.55 0.60
C HIS A 46 -9.93 6.18 -0.61
N ARG A 47 -10.18 6.75 -1.81
CA ARG A 47 -9.30 6.64 -2.98
C ARG A 47 -8.12 7.60 -2.94
N ASN A 48 -8.18 8.62 -2.08
CA ASN A 48 -7.11 9.60 -1.96
C ASN A 48 -5.92 9.02 -1.20
N PRO A 49 -4.74 8.88 -1.82
CA PRO A 49 -3.56 8.30 -1.19
C PRO A 49 -3.06 9.06 0.04
N ALA A 50 -3.35 10.36 0.14
CA ALA A 50 -2.99 11.15 1.32
C ALA A 50 -3.70 10.66 2.59
N PHE A 51 -4.89 10.07 2.48
CA PHE A 51 -5.60 9.52 3.64
C PHE A 51 -5.01 8.18 4.08
N TRP A 52 -4.46 7.40 3.15
CA TRP A 52 -3.72 6.18 3.48
C TRP A 52 -2.50 6.52 4.34
N TRP A 53 -1.74 7.54 3.91
CA TRP A 53 -0.56 7.99 4.65
C TRP A 53 -0.92 8.51 6.04
N LYS A 54 -1.89 9.41 6.15
CA LYS A 54 -2.34 9.96 7.44
C LYS A 54 -2.86 8.87 8.39
N SER A 55 -3.59 7.89 7.84
CA SER A 55 -4.07 6.75 8.63
C SER A 55 -2.90 5.89 9.11
N LEU A 56 -1.90 5.64 8.26
CA LEU A 56 -0.69 4.91 8.62
C LEU A 56 0.10 5.65 9.71
N GLU A 57 0.42 6.93 9.52
CA GLU A 57 1.12 7.75 10.52
C GLU A 57 0.42 7.70 11.87
N SER A 58 -0.88 7.97 11.90
CA SER A 58 -1.67 7.92 13.13
C SER A 58 -1.69 6.54 13.78
N THR A 59 -1.75 5.47 12.98
CA THR A 59 -1.70 4.09 13.48
C THR A 59 -0.35 3.78 14.12
N LEU A 60 0.75 4.17 13.46
CA LEU A 60 2.10 3.95 13.95
C LEU A 60 2.42 4.78 15.19
N ASP A 61 1.97 6.03 15.25
CA ASP A 61 2.15 6.89 16.42
C ASP A 61 1.47 6.29 17.65
N GLN A 62 0.25 5.80 17.51
CA GLN A 62 -0.46 5.16 18.61
C GLN A 62 0.24 3.85 19.04
N LEU A 63 0.64 3.03 18.08
CA LEU A 63 1.37 1.79 18.36
C LEU A 63 2.70 2.06 19.07
N ARG A 64 3.42 3.09 18.65
CA ARG A 64 4.67 3.53 19.28
C ARG A 64 4.46 4.04 20.70
N MET A 65 3.36 4.74 20.96
CA MET A 65 3.02 5.19 22.32
C MET A 65 2.71 4.01 23.23
N GLU A 66 1.95 3.02 22.75
CA GLU A 66 1.59 1.81 23.50
C GLU A 66 2.82 0.93 23.78
N ALA A 67 3.64 0.68 22.75
CA ALA A 67 4.82 -0.19 22.84
C ALA A 67 6.12 0.60 23.02
N HIS A 68 6.11 1.73 23.69
CA HIS A 68 7.25 2.65 23.78
C HIS A 68 8.57 1.97 24.20
N ALA A 69 8.52 1.12 25.20
CA ALA A 69 9.71 0.41 25.72
C ALA A 69 10.26 -0.63 24.74
N GLN A 70 9.41 -1.22 23.90
CA GLN A 70 9.75 -2.28 22.94
C GLN A 70 10.04 -1.74 21.54
N TRP A 71 9.70 -0.48 21.25
CA TRP A 71 9.82 0.08 19.91
C TRP A 71 11.23 0.02 19.33
N SER A 72 12.26 0.20 20.16
CA SER A 72 13.66 0.08 19.74
C SER A 72 14.10 -1.34 19.39
N GLN A 73 13.26 -2.34 19.68
CA GLN A 73 13.52 -3.76 19.35
C GLN A 73 12.97 -4.16 17.98
N VAL A 74 12.31 -3.25 17.27
CA VAL A 74 11.79 -3.51 15.91
C VAL A 74 12.96 -3.71 14.97
N ALA A 75 13.14 -4.95 14.50
CA ALA A 75 14.23 -5.37 13.64
C ALA A 75 13.81 -5.55 12.16
N GLY A 76 12.50 -5.53 11.88
CA GLY A 76 11.99 -5.69 10.53
C GLY A 76 10.58 -5.16 10.37
N ILE A 77 10.24 -4.76 9.14
CA ILE A 77 8.92 -4.27 8.75
C ILE A 77 8.43 -5.10 7.57
N SER A 78 7.17 -5.53 7.63
CA SER A 78 6.47 -6.15 6.51
C SER A 78 5.20 -5.36 6.21
N VAL A 79 4.97 -5.03 4.94
CA VAL A 79 3.80 -4.26 4.52
C VAL A 79 2.99 -5.08 3.53
N ASP A 80 1.70 -5.21 3.80
CA ASP A 80 0.73 -5.77 2.88
C ASP A 80 -0.38 -4.74 2.58
N GLY A 81 -1.15 -4.99 1.54
CA GLY A 81 -2.25 -4.12 1.15
C GLY A 81 -3.09 -4.69 0.03
N THR A 82 -4.20 -4.01 -0.25
CA THR A 82 -5.20 -4.45 -1.22
C THR A 82 -4.59 -4.70 -2.59
N SER A 83 -4.70 -5.94 -3.07
CA SER A 83 -4.31 -6.32 -4.43
C SER A 83 -5.24 -5.68 -5.46
N GLY A 84 -4.70 -5.35 -6.65
CA GLY A 84 -5.50 -4.81 -7.76
C GLY A 84 -5.94 -3.35 -7.61
N THR A 85 -5.58 -2.67 -6.52
CA THR A 85 -5.66 -1.21 -6.39
C THR A 85 -4.45 -0.60 -7.08
N MET A 86 -4.66 0.39 -7.95
CA MET A 86 -3.60 0.97 -8.77
C MET A 86 -3.58 2.49 -8.65
N LEU A 87 -2.38 3.07 -8.74
CA LEU A 87 -2.12 4.49 -8.53
C LEU A 87 -1.13 5.02 -9.57
N ALA A 88 -1.47 6.14 -10.23
CA ALA A 88 -0.54 6.85 -11.09
C ALA A 88 0.36 7.80 -10.29
N LEU A 89 1.63 7.84 -10.64
CA LEU A 89 2.62 8.74 -10.05
C LEU A 89 3.30 9.60 -11.12
N ASN A 90 3.66 10.83 -10.76
CA ASN A 90 4.50 11.69 -11.57
C ASN A 90 5.99 11.32 -11.46
N ASN A 91 6.87 12.08 -12.10
CA ASN A 91 8.31 11.87 -12.09
C ASN A 91 8.98 12.11 -10.71
N LYS A 92 8.28 12.77 -9.79
CA LYS A 92 8.71 12.94 -8.40
C LYS A 92 8.18 11.85 -7.47
N LEU A 93 7.49 10.83 -8.02
CA LEU A 93 6.81 9.77 -7.28
C LEU A 93 5.64 10.26 -6.42
N GLU A 94 5.05 11.41 -6.78
CA GLU A 94 3.84 11.94 -6.13
C GLU A 94 2.59 11.41 -6.84
N PRO A 95 1.51 11.10 -6.09
CA PRO A 95 0.26 10.64 -6.68
C PRO A 95 -0.35 11.66 -7.65
N ILE A 96 -0.89 11.17 -8.77
CA ILE A 96 -1.67 11.93 -9.71
C ILE A 96 -3.13 11.48 -9.60
N GLY A 97 -3.95 12.30 -8.94
CA GLY A 97 -5.35 11.98 -8.73
C GLY A 97 -5.61 10.81 -7.76
N ASP A 98 -6.82 10.30 -7.82
CA ASP A 98 -7.29 9.22 -6.98
C ASP A 98 -6.82 7.85 -7.49
N ALA A 99 -6.67 6.90 -6.58
CA ALA A 99 -6.41 5.52 -6.93
C ALA A 99 -7.63 4.83 -7.55
N LEU A 100 -7.40 3.91 -8.48
CA LEU A 100 -8.40 2.96 -8.93
C LEU A 100 -8.39 1.75 -8.00
N MET A 101 -9.49 1.56 -7.27
CA MET A 101 -9.64 0.45 -6.33
C MET A 101 -9.78 -0.88 -7.08
N TYR A 102 -9.55 -1.99 -6.40
CA TYR A 102 -9.59 -3.33 -7.02
C TYR A 102 -10.91 -3.63 -7.77
N ASN A 103 -12.02 -3.09 -7.30
CA ASN A 103 -13.38 -3.28 -7.83
C ASN A 103 -13.86 -2.12 -8.73
N ASP A 104 -13.06 -1.08 -8.95
CA ASP A 104 -13.44 0.00 -9.87
C ASP A 104 -13.34 -0.50 -11.33
N PRO A 105 -14.42 -0.42 -12.11
CA PRO A 105 -14.37 -0.77 -13.52
C PRO A 105 -13.75 0.37 -14.34
N VAL A 106 -13.06 0.00 -15.40
CA VAL A 106 -12.70 0.91 -16.50
C VAL A 106 -13.83 0.84 -17.52
N GLU A 107 -14.54 1.95 -17.68
CA GLU A 107 -15.70 2.04 -18.61
C GLU A 107 -15.31 2.58 -19.99
N ASP A 108 -14.01 2.81 -20.22
CA ASP A 108 -13.51 3.33 -21.49
C ASP A 108 -13.60 2.27 -22.61
N PRO A 109 -14.48 2.48 -23.62
CA PRO A 109 -14.69 1.48 -24.68
C PRO A 109 -13.43 1.24 -25.51
N HIS A 110 -12.59 2.26 -25.68
CA HIS A 110 -11.36 2.16 -26.48
C HIS A 110 -10.36 1.23 -25.78
N VAL A 111 -10.13 1.42 -24.48
CA VAL A 111 -9.27 0.55 -23.67
C VAL A 111 -9.76 -0.89 -23.70
N LEU A 112 -11.07 -1.10 -23.47
CA LEU A 112 -11.65 -2.43 -23.43
C LEU A 112 -11.60 -3.13 -24.81
N GLU A 113 -11.79 -2.39 -25.91
CA GLU A 113 -11.69 -2.93 -27.25
C GLU A 113 -10.26 -3.34 -27.61
N GLN A 114 -9.26 -2.50 -27.27
CA GLN A 114 -7.85 -2.87 -27.46
C GLN A 114 -7.52 -4.18 -26.72
N ILE A 115 -7.99 -4.33 -25.49
CA ILE A 115 -7.77 -5.57 -24.72
C ILE A 115 -8.43 -6.76 -25.44
N ARG A 116 -9.68 -6.61 -25.93
CA ARG A 116 -10.37 -7.68 -26.65
C ARG A 116 -9.62 -8.11 -27.90
N GLN A 117 -9.01 -7.16 -28.60
CA GLN A 117 -8.31 -7.43 -29.85
C GLN A 117 -7.01 -8.21 -29.64
N TYR A 118 -6.26 -7.92 -28.57
CA TYR A 118 -4.92 -8.46 -28.39
C TYR A 118 -4.79 -9.53 -27.30
N ALA A 119 -5.67 -9.55 -26.30
CA ALA A 119 -5.59 -10.54 -25.24
C ALA A 119 -6.17 -11.91 -25.67
N PRO A 120 -5.59 -13.03 -25.22
CA PRO A 120 -6.17 -14.35 -25.48
C PRO A 120 -7.61 -14.44 -25.00
N ARG A 121 -8.49 -15.11 -25.78
CA ARG A 121 -9.95 -15.15 -25.56
C ARG A 121 -10.40 -15.52 -24.13
N LYS A 122 -9.62 -16.34 -23.42
CA LYS A 122 -9.91 -16.79 -22.05
C LYS A 122 -9.12 -16.03 -20.98
N SER A 123 -8.49 -14.90 -21.34
CA SER A 123 -7.70 -14.13 -20.40
C SER A 123 -8.59 -13.36 -19.42
N ALA A 124 -8.20 -13.35 -18.15
CA ALA A 124 -8.81 -12.49 -17.13
C ALA A 124 -8.65 -10.99 -17.43
N ALA A 125 -7.75 -10.61 -18.35
CA ALA A 125 -7.55 -9.24 -18.79
C ALA A 125 -8.80 -8.61 -19.42
N HIS A 126 -9.73 -9.40 -19.95
CA HIS A 126 -10.98 -8.90 -20.55
C HIS A 126 -11.97 -8.27 -19.54
N GLY A 127 -11.78 -8.48 -18.25
CA GLY A 127 -12.63 -7.87 -17.22
C GLY A 127 -12.39 -6.37 -17.13
N ALA A 128 -13.46 -5.57 -17.03
CA ALA A 128 -13.35 -4.11 -16.85
C ALA A 128 -12.60 -3.72 -15.58
N THR A 129 -12.59 -4.57 -14.56
CA THR A 129 -11.83 -4.38 -13.30
C THR A 129 -10.41 -4.95 -13.37
N SER A 130 -9.97 -5.45 -14.53
CA SER A 130 -8.64 -6.05 -14.67
C SER A 130 -7.52 -5.05 -14.43
N GLY A 131 -6.40 -5.55 -13.91
CA GLY A 131 -5.21 -4.72 -13.73
C GLY A 131 -4.68 -4.13 -15.05
N LEU A 132 -4.83 -4.86 -16.18
CA LEU A 132 -4.43 -4.36 -17.49
C LEU A 132 -5.30 -3.18 -17.93
N ALA A 133 -6.63 -3.24 -17.78
CA ALA A 133 -7.52 -2.14 -18.12
C ALA A 133 -7.18 -0.89 -17.28
N LYS A 134 -6.99 -1.04 -15.98
CA LYS A 134 -6.58 0.06 -15.09
C LYS A 134 -5.21 0.63 -15.44
N LEU A 135 -4.23 -0.23 -15.76
CA LEU A 135 -2.90 0.21 -16.18
C LEU A 135 -3.00 1.10 -17.42
N MET A 136 -3.69 0.64 -18.46
CA MET A 136 -3.87 1.41 -19.70
C MET A 136 -4.56 2.75 -19.43
N LYS A 137 -5.61 2.74 -18.61
CA LYS A 137 -6.33 3.97 -18.24
C LYS A 137 -5.47 4.98 -17.46
N LEU A 138 -4.69 4.50 -16.50
CA LEU A 138 -3.83 5.36 -15.69
C LEU A 138 -2.63 5.93 -16.49
N GLN A 139 -2.16 5.21 -17.51
CA GLN A 139 -1.10 5.70 -18.39
C GLN A 139 -1.54 6.91 -19.25
N GLU A 140 -2.85 7.09 -19.47
CA GLU A 140 -3.39 8.25 -20.16
C GLU A 140 -3.38 9.53 -19.32
N PHE A 141 -3.16 9.43 -18.01
CA PHE A 141 -3.10 10.61 -17.13
C PHE A 141 -1.91 11.48 -17.48
N HIS A 142 -2.19 12.78 -17.68
CA HIS A 142 -1.15 13.74 -17.98
C HIS A 142 -0.07 13.75 -16.89
N GLY A 143 1.18 13.58 -17.30
CA GLY A 143 2.31 13.52 -16.38
C GLY A 143 2.49 12.17 -15.67
N CYS A 144 1.74 11.13 -16.05
CA CYS A 144 1.98 9.79 -15.52
C CYS A 144 3.36 9.28 -15.92
N HIS A 145 4.20 9.02 -14.93
CA HIS A 145 5.55 8.47 -15.09
C HIS A 145 5.60 7.01 -14.69
N ARG A 146 4.83 6.61 -13.66
CA ARG A 146 4.78 5.25 -13.13
C ARG A 146 3.36 4.91 -12.67
N VAL A 147 2.97 3.67 -12.85
CA VAL A 147 1.77 3.10 -12.24
C VAL A 147 2.18 2.09 -11.19
N LEU A 148 1.73 2.27 -9.96
CA LEU A 148 1.87 1.29 -8.89
C LEU A 148 0.66 0.37 -8.88
N THR A 149 0.91 -0.93 -8.70
CA THR A 149 -0.11 -1.98 -8.71
C THR A 149 -0.61 -2.37 -7.31
N ARG A 150 -0.06 -1.72 -6.27
CA ARG A 150 -0.46 -1.90 -4.87
C ARG A 150 -0.26 -0.59 -4.09
N PRO A 151 -1.12 -0.27 -3.11
CA PRO A 151 -0.93 0.88 -2.22
C PRO A 151 0.39 0.81 -1.45
N THR A 152 0.85 -0.40 -1.11
CA THR A 152 2.08 -0.65 -0.35
C THR A 152 3.31 -0.02 -0.99
N GLY A 153 3.47 -0.14 -2.31
CA GLY A 153 4.62 0.43 -3.00
C GLY A 153 4.74 1.95 -2.88
N TYR A 154 3.62 2.67 -2.75
CA TYR A 154 3.63 4.10 -2.45
C TYR A 154 4.10 4.38 -1.02
N LEU A 155 3.55 3.65 -0.05
CA LEU A 155 3.84 3.84 1.36
C LEU A 155 5.24 3.35 1.74
N GLU A 156 5.72 2.27 1.13
CA GLU A 156 7.12 1.82 1.26
C GLU A 156 8.11 2.90 0.80
N ASN A 157 7.82 3.59 -0.31
CA ASN A 157 8.65 4.69 -0.77
C ASN A 157 8.63 5.89 0.20
N LEU A 158 7.49 6.20 0.80
CA LEU A 158 7.39 7.27 1.80
C LEU A 158 8.14 6.89 3.08
N LEU A 159 7.95 5.68 3.60
CA LEU A 159 8.67 5.19 4.78
C LEU A 159 10.19 5.19 4.57
N ALA A 160 10.67 4.76 3.40
CA ALA A 160 12.09 4.75 3.07
C ALA A 160 12.70 6.16 2.95
N ASN A 161 11.88 7.18 2.66
CA ASN A 161 12.34 8.56 2.51
C ASN A 161 12.31 9.35 3.83
N THR A 162 11.53 8.91 4.82
CA THR A 162 11.43 9.60 6.12
C THR A 162 12.59 9.31 7.06
N ASP A 163 13.26 8.16 6.94
CA ASP A 163 14.24 7.72 7.94
C ASP A 163 15.71 7.76 7.52
N GLY A 164 16.04 8.14 6.28
CA GLY A 164 17.42 8.06 5.80
C GLY A 164 18.04 6.66 5.93
N ALA A 165 17.23 5.64 6.19
CA ALA A 165 17.67 4.29 6.46
C ALA A 165 17.97 3.53 5.17
N THR A 166 19.17 3.03 5.10
CA THR A 166 19.75 2.20 4.05
C THR A 166 18.82 1.03 3.69
N ARG A 167 18.41 1.00 2.42
CA ARG A 167 17.75 -0.15 1.80
C ARG A 167 18.66 -1.37 1.86
N THR A 168 18.19 -2.45 2.44
CA THR A 168 18.57 -3.80 2.03
C THR A 168 17.43 -4.38 1.21
N THR A 169 17.57 -4.32 -0.11
CA THR A 169 16.75 -5.08 -1.05
C THR A 169 17.27 -6.50 -1.12
N HIS A 170 16.44 -7.46 -0.81
CA HIS A 170 16.59 -8.84 -1.27
C HIS A 170 15.47 -9.17 -2.25
#